data_8224af7166c483ad106fb6b78014e005
#
_entry.id   8224af7166c483ad106fb6b78014e005
#
_cell.length_a   1.000
_cell.length_b   1.000
_cell.length_c   1.000
_cell.angle_alpha   90.00
_cell.angle_beta   90.00
_cell.angle_gamma   90.00
#
_symmetry.space_group_name_H-M   'P 1'
#
loop_
_entity.id
_entity.type
_entity.pdbx_description
1 polymer ?
#
loop_
_entity_poly.entity_id
_entity_poly.type
_entity_poly.pdbx_seq_one_letter_code
_entity_poly.pdbx_strand_id
1 'polypeptide(L)'
;MKMNQYVDVLIPRGGAGLIRAVVNQATIPVIETGTGNCHIFVDESADFDMAVNIILNAKTQRIGVCNACESLVIPEKIVDAFMPKLTEALQKKNVEVHADERSFAAAEADAALNKELIKPAVEEDWGREYLDYTISAKTVTSVDEAIAHINRYN
;
A
#
# COMPACT_ATOMS: atom_id res chain seq x y z
N MET A 1 0.17 -32.59 4.16
CA MET A 1 1.46 -31.89 4.03
C MET A 1 2.66 -32.78 4.38
N LYS A 2 2.44 -34.08 4.46
CA LYS A 2 3.46 -35.09 4.84
C LYS A 2 3.58 -36.22 3.81
N MET A 3 3.40 -35.86 2.52
CA MET A 3 3.39 -36.86 1.43
C MET A 3 4.71 -36.87 0.65
N ASN A 4 5.82 -36.91 1.35
CA ASN A 4 7.18 -36.83 0.78
C ASN A 4 7.47 -37.90 -0.30
N GLN A 5 6.68 -38.98 -0.34
CA GLN A 5 6.83 -40.02 -1.36
C GLN A 5 6.23 -39.64 -2.72
N TYR A 6 5.37 -38.56 -2.76
CA TYR A 6 4.59 -38.20 -3.94
C TYR A 6 4.72 -36.76 -4.33
N VAL A 7 5.26 -35.88 -3.43
CA VAL A 7 5.33 -34.46 -3.61
C VAL A 7 6.71 -33.94 -3.23
N ASP A 8 7.36 -33.25 -4.15
CA ASP A 8 8.72 -32.72 -3.98
C ASP A 8 8.70 -31.31 -3.37
N VAL A 9 7.68 -30.48 -3.68
CA VAL A 9 7.56 -29.11 -3.23
C VAL A 9 6.10 -28.69 -3.05
N LEU A 10 5.84 -27.83 -2.09
CA LEU A 10 4.54 -27.20 -1.86
C LEU A 10 4.62 -25.70 -2.19
N ILE A 11 3.66 -25.20 -2.93
CA ILE A 11 3.49 -23.77 -3.23
C ILE A 11 2.10 -23.36 -2.72
N PRO A 12 1.97 -22.95 -1.44
CA PRO A 12 0.66 -22.63 -0.88
C PRO A 12 0.10 -21.34 -1.49
N ARG A 13 -1.22 -21.32 -1.69
CA ARG A 13 -1.98 -20.14 -2.09
C ARG A 13 -3.13 -19.94 -1.12
N GLY A 14 -3.30 -18.73 -0.62
CA GLY A 14 -4.35 -18.35 0.32
C GLY A 14 -3.90 -17.25 1.28
N GLY A 15 -4.69 -16.98 2.29
CA GLY A 15 -4.37 -15.95 3.28
C GLY A 15 -3.21 -16.36 4.20
N ALA A 16 -2.61 -15.37 4.87
CA ALA A 16 -1.41 -15.52 5.73
C ALA A 16 -1.52 -16.65 6.77
N GLY A 17 -2.73 -16.90 7.30
CA GLY A 17 -2.97 -18.00 8.26
C GLY A 17 -2.75 -19.38 7.65
N LEU A 18 -3.24 -19.60 6.43
CA LEU A 18 -3.04 -20.85 5.70
C LEU A 18 -1.57 -21.05 5.35
N ILE A 19 -0.92 -20.02 4.82
CA ILE A 19 0.50 -20.06 4.44
C ILE A 19 1.35 -20.42 5.66
N ARG A 20 1.17 -19.74 6.79
CA ARG A 20 1.86 -20.05 8.06
C ARG A 20 1.61 -21.49 8.53
N ALA A 21 0.37 -21.98 8.44
CA ALA A 21 0.05 -23.34 8.81
C ALA A 21 0.78 -24.37 7.94
N VAL A 22 0.87 -24.09 6.62
CA VAL A 22 1.63 -24.96 5.69
C VAL A 22 3.12 -24.95 6.03
N VAL A 23 3.73 -23.79 6.18
CA VAL A 23 5.16 -23.65 6.51
C VAL A 23 5.52 -24.38 7.81
N ASN A 24 4.70 -24.21 8.85
CA ASN A 24 4.96 -24.79 10.17
C ASN A 24 4.71 -26.30 10.26
N GLN A 25 3.86 -26.86 9.38
CA GLN A 25 3.43 -28.26 9.49
C GLN A 25 3.93 -29.16 8.36
N ALA A 26 4.45 -28.59 7.27
CA ALA A 26 4.94 -29.36 6.15
C ALA A 26 6.28 -30.04 6.49
N THR A 27 6.44 -31.27 6.02
CA THR A 27 7.73 -31.97 6.00
C THR A 27 8.35 -31.99 4.60
N ILE A 28 7.68 -31.36 3.65
CA ILE A 28 8.07 -31.17 2.25
C ILE A 28 8.55 -29.73 2.12
N PRO A 29 9.58 -29.44 1.32
CA PRO A 29 10.01 -28.05 1.04
C PRO A 29 8.84 -27.17 0.62
N VAL A 30 8.77 -25.94 1.17
CA VAL A 30 7.70 -24.99 0.90
C VAL A 30 8.30 -23.76 0.25
N ILE A 31 7.72 -23.34 -0.90
CA ILE A 31 7.97 -22.04 -1.51
C ILE A 31 6.77 -21.17 -1.18
N GLU A 32 6.94 -20.26 -0.23
CA GLU A 32 5.89 -19.34 0.19
C GLU A 32 6.04 -17.95 -0.44
N THR A 33 4.93 -17.21 -0.53
CA THR A 33 4.91 -15.78 -0.81
C THR A 33 4.59 -15.03 0.46
N GLY A 34 5.21 -13.87 0.68
CA GLY A 34 4.85 -12.96 1.75
C GLY A 34 3.48 -12.28 1.54
N THR A 35 3.15 -11.36 2.42
CA THR A 35 2.05 -10.41 2.23
C THR A 35 2.42 -9.42 1.14
N GLY A 36 1.45 -8.96 0.34
CA GLY A 36 1.67 -7.96 -0.70
C GLY A 36 1.45 -6.55 -0.16
N ASN A 37 2.48 -5.72 -0.13
CA ASN A 37 2.35 -4.29 0.17
C ASN A 37 2.89 -3.46 -1.01
N CYS A 38 2.11 -3.41 -2.09
CA CYS A 38 2.51 -2.69 -3.29
C CYS A 38 2.56 -1.18 -3.07
N HIS A 39 3.72 -0.60 -3.35
CA HIS A 39 3.96 0.83 -3.25
C HIS A 39 3.92 1.52 -4.61
N ILE A 40 3.43 2.76 -4.63
CA ILE A 40 3.62 3.69 -5.74
C ILE A 40 4.42 4.90 -5.23
N PHE A 41 5.59 5.14 -5.83
CA PHE A 41 6.35 6.37 -5.65
C PHE A 41 5.93 7.38 -6.72
N VAL A 42 5.59 8.60 -6.32
CA VAL A 42 5.22 9.69 -7.24
C VAL A 42 6.41 10.61 -7.38
N ASP A 43 7.12 10.54 -8.49
CA ASP A 43 8.29 11.39 -8.74
C ASP A 43 7.91 12.88 -8.87
N GLU A 44 8.84 13.78 -8.55
CA GLU A 44 8.65 15.24 -8.64
C GLU A 44 8.31 15.71 -10.07
N SER A 45 8.74 14.96 -11.10
CA SER A 45 8.48 15.24 -12.51
C SER A 45 7.17 14.64 -13.04
N ALA A 46 6.40 13.94 -12.18
CA ALA A 46 5.18 13.25 -12.61
C ALA A 46 4.09 14.23 -13.06
N ASP A 47 3.36 13.84 -14.10
CA ASP A 47 2.08 14.45 -14.43
C ASP A 47 1.05 14.03 -13.37
N PHE A 48 0.50 14.99 -12.63
CA PHE A 48 -0.40 14.72 -11.51
C PHE A 48 -1.72 14.08 -11.93
N ASP A 49 -2.26 14.43 -13.10
CA ASP A 49 -3.50 13.81 -13.59
C ASP A 49 -3.27 12.35 -13.94
N MET A 50 -2.16 12.04 -14.59
CA MET A 50 -1.75 10.68 -14.88
C MET A 50 -1.49 9.90 -13.59
N ALA A 51 -0.75 10.45 -12.64
CA ALA A 51 -0.43 9.81 -11.35
C ALA A 51 -1.71 9.48 -10.57
N VAL A 52 -2.66 10.41 -10.46
CA VAL A 52 -3.97 10.18 -9.81
C VAL A 52 -4.73 9.05 -10.49
N ASN A 53 -4.80 9.04 -11.82
CA ASN A 53 -5.50 7.98 -12.56
C ASN A 53 -4.86 6.60 -12.36
N ILE A 54 -3.53 6.52 -12.33
CA ILE A 54 -2.80 5.27 -12.06
C ILE A 54 -3.10 4.79 -10.63
N ILE A 55 -3.01 5.67 -9.63
CA ILE A 55 -3.26 5.33 -8.22
C ILE A 55 -4.71 4.88 -8.01
N LEU A 56 -5.68 5.61 -8.57
CA LEU A 56 -7.08 5.23 -8.51
C LEU A 56 -7.31 3.83 -9.09
N ASN A 57 -6.78 3.56 -10.27
CA ASN A 57 -6.92 2.25 -10.89
C ASN A 57 -6.24 1.16 -10.05
N ALA A 58 -4.99 1.38 -9.63
CA ALA A 58 -4.21 0.41 -8.86
C ALA A 58 -4.84 0.09 -7.49
N LYS A 59 -5.51 1.08 -6.86
CA LYS A 59 -6.19 0.88 -5.57
C LYS A 59 -7.60 0.34 -5.72
N THR A 60 -8.38 0.79 -6.71
CA THR A 60 -9.84 0.57 -6.68
C THR A 60 -10.37 -0.44 -7.69
N GLN A 61 -9.57 -0.86 -8.67
CA GLN A 61 -9.98 -1.85 -9.67
C GLN A 61 -10.33 -3.20 -9.03
N ARG A 62 -9.47 -3.66 -8.10
CA ARG A 62 -9.67 -4.91 -7.36
C ARG A 62 -8.87 -4.88 -6.06
N ILE A 63 -9.53 -4.59 -4.96
CA ILE A 63 -8.89 -4.37 -3.64
C ILE A 63 -8.37 -5.64 -2.97
N GLY A 64 -9.01 -6.79 -3.20
CA GLY A 64 -8.72 -8.06 -2.51
C GLY A 64 -7.62 -8.90 -3.17
N VAL A 65 -6.59 -8.28 -3.74
CA VAL A 65 -5.48 -8.98 -4.41
C VAL A 65 -4.15 -8.40 -3.99
N CYS A 66 -3.13 -9.26 -3.90
CA CYS A 66 -1.79 -8.91 -3.43
C CYS A 66 -1.04 -7.87 -4.29
N ASN A 67 -1.52 -7.56 -5.51
CA ASN A 67 -0.95 -6.54 -6.39
C ASN A 67 -1.79 -5.24 -6.45
N ALA A 68 -2.79 -5.07 -5.59
CA ALA A 68 -3.43 -3.78 -5.40
C ALA A 68 -2.45 -2.81 -4.70
N CYS A 69 -2.57 -1.52 -4.99
CA CYS A 69 -1.76 -0.52 -4.31
C CYS A 69 -2.22 -0.37 -2.85
N GLU A 70 -1.29 -0.48 -1.91
CA GLU A 70 -1.56 -0.34 -0.47
C GLU A 70 -0.87 0.88 0.13
N SER A 71 0.22 1.34 -0.49
CA SER A 71 1.05 2.41 0.05
C SER A 71 1.48 3.39 -1.03
N LEU A 72 1.53 4.66 -0.65
CA LEU A 72 2.04 5.76 -1.48
C LEU A 72 3.26 6.38 -0.83
N VAL A 73 4.24 6.75 -1.64
CA VAL A 73 5.43 7.48 -1.21
C VAL A 73 5.53 8.75 -2.05
N ILE A 74 5.50 9.91 -1.38
CA ILE A 74 5.34 11.22 -2.02
C ILE A 74 6.48 12.14 -1.58
N PRO A 75 7.27 12.73 -2.50
CA PRO A 75 8.27 13.73 -2.17
C PRO A 75 7.68 14.97 -1.50
N GLU A 76 8.36 15.48 -0.47
CA GLU A 76 7.94 16.66 0.28
C GLU A 76 7.68 17.88 -0.61
N LYS A 77 8.45 18.03 -1.70
CA LYS A 77 8.33 19.15 -2.63
C LYS A 77 6.99 19.23 -3.36
N ILE A 78 6.34 18.09 -3.57
CA ILE A 78 5.07 18.06 -4.33
C ILE A 78 3.85 17.78 -3.44
N VAL A 79 4.05 17.43 -2.17
CA VAL A 79 2.96 16.97 -1.30
C VAL A 79 1.82 17.98 -1.18
N ASP A 80 2.12 19.27 -1.05
CA ASP A 80 1.09 20.32 -0.90
C ASP A 80 0.18 20.48 -2.13
N ALA A 81 0.76 20.27 -3.33
CA ALA A 81 -0.01 20.39 -4.56
C ALA A 81 -0.68 19.07 -4.95
N PHE A 82 -0.07 17.93 -4.61
CA PHE A 82 -0.53 16.63 -5.05
C PHE A 82 -1.56 16.00 -4.11
N MET A 83 -1.35 16.06 -2.78
CA MET A 83 -2.22 15.40 -1.81
C MET A 83 -3.68 15.85 -1.85
N PRO A 84 -4.03 17.15 -1.93
CA PRO A 84 -5.43 17.55 -2.03
C PRO A 84 -6.11 16.97 -3.26
N LYS A 85 -5.45 17.03 -4.42
CA LYS A 85 -5.96 16.51 -5.69
C LYS A 85 -6.16 14.98 -5.65
N LEU A 86 -5.20 14.26 -5.11
CA LEU A 86 -5.27 12.82 -4.95
C LEU A 86 -6.39 12.41 -3.98
N THR A 87 -6.46 13.07 -2.82
CA THR A 87 -7.44 12.78 -1.79
C THR A 87 -8.86 13.03 -2.28
N GLU A 88 -9.12 14.12 -3.01
CA GLU A 88 -10.41 14.39 -3.66
C GLU A 88 -10.83 13.23 -4.58
N ALA A 89 -9.90 12.72 -5.38
CA ALA A 89 -10.17 11.63 -6.30
C ALA A 89 -10.45 10.30 -5.56
N LEU A 90 -9.66 9.99 -4.52
CA LEU A 90 -9.82 8.80 -3.69
C LEU A 90 -11.14 8.80 -2.93
N GLN A 91 -11.56 9.94 -2.40
CA GLN A 91 -12.82 10.09 -1.67
C GLN A 91 -14.06 9.85 -2.53
N LYS A 92 -14.02 10.15 -3.83
CA LYS A 92 -15.07 9.78 -4.79
C LYS A 92 -15.31 8.27 -4.90
N LYS A 93 -14.34 7.47 -4.43
CA LYS A 93 -14.39 6.01 -4.35
C LYS A 93 -14.50 5.48 -2.92
N ASN A 94 -14.73 6.38 -1.94
CA ASN A 94 -14.77 6.06 -0.50
C ASN A 94 -13.47 5.41 0.00
N VAL A 95 -12.32 5.79 -0.55
CA VAL A 95 -11.01 5.31 -0.08
C VAL A 95 -10.56 6.15 1.11
N GLU A 96 -10.29 5.49 2.23
CA GLU A 96 -9.70 6.09 3.42
C GLU A 96 -8.18 6.23 3.24
N VAL A 97 -7.63 7.38 3.62
CA VAL A 97 -6.20 7.68 3.51
C VAL A 97 -5.59 7.78 4.90
N HIS A 98 -4.65 6.91 5.24
CA HIS A 98 -3.80 6.98 6.42
C HIS A 98 -2.51 7.71 6.05
N ALA A 99 -2.36 8.94 6.48
CA ALA A 99 -1.28 9.83 6.05
C ALA A 99 -0.32 10.16 7.19
N ASP A 100 0.98 10.27 6.90
CA ASP A 100 1.92 10.83 7.85
C ASP A 100 1.59 12.31 8.13
N GLU A 101 2.23 12.89 9.13
CA GLU A 101 1.95 14.26 9.58
C GLU A 101 1.96 15.28 8.44
N ARG A 102 2.92 15.16 7.51
CA ARG A 102 3.07 16.11 6.40
C ARG A 102 2.01 15.94 5.32
N SER A 103 1.76 14.71 4.89
CA SER A 103 0.70 14.38 3.93
C SER A 103 -0.69 14.64 4.53
N PHE A 104 -0.87 14.37 5.82
CA PHE A 104 -2.10 14.65 6.55
C PHE A 104 -2.41 16.15 6.56
N ALA A 105 -1.43 16.99 6.95
CA ALA A 105 -1.59 18.43 6.96
C ALA A 105 -1.93 19.00 5.57
N ALA A 106 -1.28 18.51 4.51
CA ALA A 106 -1.54 18.91 3.14
C ALA A 106 -2.98 18.56 2.69
N ALA A 107 -3.47 17.36 3.04
CA ALA A 107 -4.84 16.97 2.74
C ALA A 107 -5.87 17.76 3.58
N GLU A 108 -5.59 18.00 4.87
CA GLU A 108 -6.49 18.78 5.75
C GLU A 108 -6.62 20.25 5.38
N ALA A 109 -5.63 20.80 4.69
CA ALA A 109 -5.66 22.21 4.25
C ALA A 109 -6.81 22.48 3.27
N ASP A 110 -7.29 21.49 2.53
CA ASP A 110 -8.46 21.64 1.65
C ASP A 110 -9.76 21.44 2.44
N ALA A 111 -10.52 22.53 2.60
CA ALA A 111 -11.79 22.52 3.32
C ALA A 111 -12.92 21.74 2.61
N ALA A 112 -12.77 21.46 1.32
CA ALA A 112 -13.77 20.72 0.53
C ALA A 112 -13.70 19.20 0.76
N LEU A 113 -12.60 18.70 1.32
CA LEU A 113 -12.40 17.27 1.55
C LEU A 113 -13.16 16.74 2.77
N ASN A 114 -13.64 15.53 2.67
CA ASN A 114 -14.24 14.82 3.80
C ASN A 114 -13.14 14.36 4.78
N LYS A 115 -13.08 15.02 5.93
CA LYS A 115 -12.07 14.76 6.98
C LYS A 115 -12.20 13.39 7.63
N GLU A 116 -13.38 12.77 7.59
CA GLU A 116 -13.60 11.44 8.16
C GLU A 116 -12.83 10.33 7.41
N LEU A 117 -12.51 10.57 6.12
CA LEU A 117 -11.74 9.66 5.28
C LEU A 117 -10.24 9.95 5.29
N ILE A 118 -9.77 10.89 6.12
CA ILE A 118 -8.34 11.21 6.25
C ILE A 118 -7.95 10.95 7.70
N LYS A 119 -7.00 10.06 7.93
CA LYS A 119 -6.57 9.68 9.28
C LYS A 119 -5.06 9.80 9.43
N PRO A 120 -4.58 10.13 10.63
CA PRO A 120 -3.15 10.04 10.92
C PRO A 120 -2.70 8.58 10.84
N ALA A 121 -1.61 8.33 10.12
CA ALA A 121 -1.00 7.01 10.04
C ALA A 121 -0.29 6.64 11.34
N VAL A 122 -0.28 5.36 11.65
CA VAL A 122 0.55 4.75 12.69
C VAL A 122 1.61 3.85 12.06
N GLU A 123 2.60 3.39 12.84
CA GLU A 123 3.72 2.60 12.31
C GLU A 123 3.27 1.33 11.58
N GLU A 124 2.19 0.71 12.06
CA GLU A 124 1.62 -0.50 11.48
C GLU A 124 1.03 -0.30 10.09
N ASP A 125 0.67 0.93 9.74
CA ASP A 125 0.08 1.25 8.43
C ASP A 125 1.10 1.10 7.28
N TRP A 126 2.39 1.29 7.57
CA TRP A 126 3.42 1.25 6.53
C TRP A 126 3.65 -0.14 5.91
N GLY A 127 3.46 -1.18 6.70
CA GLY A 127 3.63 -2.57 6.25
C GLY A 127 2.32 -3.35 6.10
N ARG A 128 1.19 -2.65 6.12
CA ARG A 128 -0.12 -3.30 6.15
C ARG A 128 -0.67 -3.55 4.75
N GLU A 129 -1.02 -4.80 4.49
CA GLU A 129 -1.88 -5.18 3.37
C GLU A 129 -3.34 -5.02 3.83
N TYR A 130 -4.00 -3.93 3.43
CA TYR A 130 -5.36 -3.61 3.87
C TYR A 130 -6.41 -4.53 3.25
N LEU A 131 -6.24 -4.87 1.95
CA LEU A 131 -7.22 -5.61 1.15
C LEU A 131 -8.62 -4.95 1.16
N ASP A 132 -8.66 -3.64 1.35
CA ASP A 132 -9.85 -2.82 1.51
C ASP A 132 -9.65 -1.44 0.84
N TYR A 133 -10.68 -0.61 0.87
CA TYR A 133 -10.64 0.79 0.42
C TYR A 133 -9.88 1.68 1.42
N THR A 134 -8.66 1.29 1.74
CA THR A 134 -7.74 2.02 2.62
C THR A 134 -6.35 2.05 1.99
N ILE A 135 -5.65 3.17 2.06
CA ILE A 135 -4.30 3.35 1.53
C ILE A 135 -3.46 4.19 2.47
N SER A 136 -2.17 3.86 2.63
CA SER A 136 -1.23 4.69 3.38
C SER A 136 -0.53 5.71 2.47
N ALA A 137 -0.14 6.87 3.03
CA ALA A 137 0.62 7.90 2.33
C ALA A 137 1.77 8.39 3.20
N LYS A 138 3.00 8.21 2.72
CA LYS A 138 4.25 8.60 3.37
C LYS A 138 4.95 9.70 2.60
N THR A 139 5.29 10.79 3.28
CA THR A 139 6.15 11.84 2.73
C THR A 139 7.62 11.48 2.91
N VAL A 140 8.44 11.77 1.90
CA VAL A 140 9.88 11.54 1.91
C VAL A 140 10.64 12.76 1.39
N THR A 141 11.87 12.95 1.85
CA THR A 141 12.75 14.08 1.47
C THR A 141 13.65 13.76 0.29
N SER A 142 13.81 12.48 -0.03
CA SER A 142 14.69 12.01 -1.11
C SER A 142 14.25 10.67 -1.69
N VAL A 143 14.76 10.32 -2.87
CA VAL A 143 14.59 9.02 -3.49
C VAL A 143 15.23 7.91 -2.64
N ASP A 144 16.37 8.17 -2.01
CA ASP A 144 17.03 7.18 -1.14
C ASP A 144 16.17 6.85 0.09
N GLU A 145 15.49 7.84 0.67
CA GLU A 145 14.52 7.62 1.75
C GLU A 145 13.32 6.81 1.26
N ALA A 146 12.81 7.09 0.06
CA ALA A 146 11.74 6.31 -0.55
C ALA A 146 12.13 4.84 -0.73
N ILE A 147 13.32 4.58 -1.26
CA ILE A 147 13.87 3.22 -1.44
C ILE A 147 14.01 2.52 -0.08
N ALA A 148 14.55 3.20 0.92
CA ALA A 148 14.71 2.65 2.26
C ALA A 148 13.35 2.29 2.90
N HIS A 149 12.36 3.18 2.76
CA HIS A 149 10.99 2.95 3.25
C HIS A 149 10.35 1.74 2.56
N ILE A 150 10.36 1.70 1.22
CA ILE A 150 9.79 0.60 0.46
C ILE A 150 10.46 -0.73 0.83
N ASN A 151 11.79 -0.79 0.88
CA ASN A 151 12.52 -2.01 1.23
C ASN A 151 12.25 -2.50 2.66
N ARG A 152 11.88 -1.59 3.58
CA ARG A 152 11.55 -1.95 4.96
C ARG A 152 10.16 -2.55 5.11
N TYR A 153 9.19 -2.09 4.30
CA TYR A 153 7.77 -2.36 4.53
C TYR A 153 7.08 -3.16 3.40
N ASN A 154 7.83 -3.50 2.34
CA ASN A 154 7.32 -4.31 1.23
C ASN A 154 7.42 -5.82 1.52
#